data_e8864079c51ba5cb74f3807719ea59c4
#
_entry.id   e8864079c51ba5cb74f3807719ea59c4
#
_cell.length_a   1.000
_cell.length_b   1.000
_cell.length_c   1.000
_cell.angle_alpha   90.00
_cell.angle_beta   90.00
_cell.angle_gamma   90.00
#
_symmetry.space_group_name_H-M   'P 1'
#
loop_
_entity.id
_entity.type
_entity.pdbx_description
1 polymer ?
#
loop_
_entity_poly.entity_id
_entity_poly.type
_entity_poly.pdbx_seq_one_letter_code
_entity_poly.pdbx_strand_id
1 'polypeptide(L)'
;MKEKLTVIKVGGKIVEEEQTLNQLLADFSAIEGYKVLVHGGGRSATKLASQLGIESKMVNGRRITDAETLKVVTMVYGGLVNKNIVAGLQAKGMN
;
A
#
# COMPACT_ATOMS: atom_id res chain seq x y z
N MET A 1 -9.90 30.08 -9.38
CA MET A 1 -8.63 29.32 -9.45
C MET A 1 -8.89 27.85 -9.36
N LYS A 2 -8.29 27.09 -10.25
CA LYS A 2 -8.39 25.63 -10.17
C LYS A 2 -7.33 25.12 -9.21
N GLU A 3 -7.76 24.38 -8.21
CA GLU A 3 -6.86 23.70 -7.31
C GLU A 3 -6.30 22.46 -7.97
N LYS A 4 -5.02 22.21 -7.76
CA LYS A 4 -4.34 21.05 -8.34
C LYS A 4 -4.45 19.86 -7.39
N LEU A 5 -4.87 18.72 -7.94
CA LEU A 5 -4.84 17.45 -7.23
C LEU A 5 -3.80 16.54 -7.88
N THR A 6 -2.87 16.05 -7.08
CA THR A 6 -1.85 15.11 -7.54
C THR A 6 -2.19 13.73 -7.00
N VAL A 7 -2.27 12.75 -7.89
CA VAL A 7 -2.51 11.34 -7.51
C VAL A 7 -1.24 10.55 -7.81
N ILE A 8 -0.70 9.90 -6.80
CA ILE A 8 0.51 9.08 -6.89
C ILE A 8 0.13 7.64 -6.61
N LYS A 9 0.42 6.76 -7.56
CA LYS A 9 0.23 5.32 -7.37
C LYS A 9 1.59 4.66 -7.17
N VAL A 10 1.70 3.82 -6.14
CA VAL A 10 2.94 3.10 -5.83
C VAL A 10 2.68 1.60 -5.80
N GLY A 11 3.63 0.85 -6.37
CA GLY A 11 3.55 -0.60 -6.41
C GLY A 11 4.01 -1.26 -5.11
N GLY A 12 3.71 -2.54 -4.98
CA GLY A 12 3.99 -3.29 -3.76
C GLY A 12 5.46 -3.37 -3.40
N LYS A 13 6.35 -3.45 -4.38
CA LYS A 13 7.78 -3.54 -4.11
C LYS A 13 8.29 -2.29 -3.37
N ILE A 14 7.79 -1.12 -3.73
CA ILE A 14 8.21 0.13 -3.09
C ILE A 14 7.68 0.20 -1.66
N VAL A 15 6.42 -0.19 -1.44
CA VAL A 15 5.81 -0.10 -0.10
C VAL A 15 6.30 -1.18 0.84
N GLU A 16 6.87 -2.26 0.34
CA GLU A 16 7.38 -3.37 1.16
C GLU A 16 8.82 -3.19 1.63
N GLU A 17 9.60 -2.35 0.97
CA GLU A 17 10.97 -2.06 1.36
C GLU A 17 11.02 -0.77 2.17
N GLU A 18 11.50 -0.85 3.41
CA GLU A 18 11.48 0.26 4.35
C GLU A 18 12.21 1.50 3.81
N GLN A 19 13.37 1.33 3.21
CA GLN A 19 14.15 2.47 2.70
C GLN A 19 13.47 3.14 1.53
N THR A 20 12.97 2.36 0.57
CA THR A 20 12.28 2.93 -0.60
C THR A 20 10.96 3.58 -0.20
N LEU A 21 10.26 2.99 0.76
CA LEU A 21 9.03 3.59 1.27
C LEU A 21 9.32 4.92 1.98
N ASN A 22 10.32 4.97 2.84
CA ASN A 22 10.69 6.20 3.53
C ASN A 22 11.06 7.32 2.56
N GLN A 23 11.81 7.00 1.51
CA GLN A 23 12.16 7.99 0.49
C GLN A 23 10.92 8.47 -0.26
N LEU A 24 10.04 7.54 -0.64
CA LEU A 24 8.79 7.89 -1.30
C LEU A 24 7.93 8.81 -0.42
N LEU A 25 7.80 8.50 0.86
CA LEU A 25 6.99 9.29 1.77
C LEU A 25 7.58 10.68 1.97
N ALA A 26 8.91 10.80 1.99
CA ALA A 26 9.58 12.11 2.03
C ALA A 26 9.26 12.91 0.76
N ASP A 27 9.38 12.29 -0.40
CA ASP A 27 9.09 12.93 -1.68
C ASP A 27 7.61 13.32 -1.79
N PHE A 28 6.72 12.43 -1.37
CA PHE A 28 5.28 12.69 -1.37
C PHE A 28 4.93 13.87 -0.44
N SER A 29 5.55 13.91 0.73
CA SER A 29 5.31 15.00 1.70
C SER A 29 5.72 16.35 1.15
N ALA A 30 6.72 16.39 0.26
CA ALA A 30 7.22 17.63 -0.34
C ALA A 30 6.32 18.16 -1.48
N ILE A 31 5.39 17.36 -1.99
CA ILE A 31 4.48 17.80 -3.03
C ILE A 31 3.50 18.82 -2.44
N GLU A 32 3.38 19.97 -3.10
CA GLU A 32 2.44 21.00 -2.69
C GLU A 32 1.04 20.74 -3.22
N GLY A 33 0.02 21.23 -2.52
CA GLY A 33 -1.36 21.13 -2.92
C GLY A 33 -2.02 19.85 -2.43
N TYR A 34 -3.22 19.59 -2.94
CA TYR A 34 -3.96 18.38 -2.62
C TYR A 34 -3.30 17.17 -3.27
N LYS A 35 -3.20 16.09 -2.54
CA LYS A 35 -2.56 14.88 -3.05
C LYS A 35 -3.16 13.63 -2.44
N VAL A 36 -3.15 12.57 -3.23
CA VAL A 36 -3.67 11.25 -2.84
C VAL A 36 -2.61 10.21 -3.17
N LEU A 37 -2.33 9.35 -2.22
CA LEU A 37 -1.44 8.20 -2.42
C LEU A 37 -2.28 6.94 -2.56
N VAL A 38 -2.10 6.24 -3.67
CA VAL A 38 -2.76 4.96 -3.93
C VAL A 38 -1.71 3.87 -3.84
N HIS A 39 -1.98 2.85 -3.06
CA HIS A 39 -1.03 1.76 -2.86
C HIS A 39 -1.68 0.39 -2.98
N GLY A 40 -0.85 -0.62 -3.14
CA GLY A 40 -1.27 -2.00 -3.08
C GLY A 40 -0.71 -2.70 -1.84
N GLY A 41 -0.27 -3.91 -2.00
CA GLY A 41 0.28 -4.75 -0.92
C GLY A 41 0.19 -6.24 -1.28
N GLY A 42 0.04 -6.54 -2.57
CA GLY A 42 -0.21 -7.91 -3.04
C GLY A 42 0.87 -8.90 -2.65
N ARG A 43 2.14 -8.49 -2.66
CA ARG A 43 3.25 -9.38 -2.28
C ARG A 43 3.18 -9.72 -0.79
N SER A 44 2.96 -8.72 0.05
CA SER A 44 2.78 -8.94 1.49
C SER A 44 1.55 -9.77 1.79
N ALA A 45 0.46 -9.55 1.05
CA ALA A 45 -0.75 -10.35 1.20
C ALA A 45 -0.51 -11.81 0.82
N THR A 46 0.20 -12.06 -0.28
CA THR A 46 0.54 -13.42 -0.70
C THR A 46 1.41 -14.11 0.34
N LYS A 47 2.40 -13.41 0.86
CA LYS A 47 3.30 -13.93 1.89
C LYS A 47 2.53 -14.29 3.17
N LEU A 48 1.68 -13.41 3.64
CA LEU A 48 0.89 -13.66 4.85
C LEU A 48 -0.08 -14.82 4.64
N ALA A 49 -0.75 -14.86 3.48
CA ALA A 49 -1.65 -15.96 3.15
C ALA A 49 -0.93 -17.30 3.20
N SER A 50 0.28 -17.36 2.62
CA SER A 50 1.10 -18.55 2.65
C SER A 50 1.44 -18.97 4.08
N GLN A 51 1.80 -18.03 4.93
CA GLN A 51 2.09 -18.29 6.35
C GLN A 51 0.88 -18.80 7.12
N LEU A 52 -0.32 -18.43 6.70
CA LEU A 52 -1.57 -18.87 7.30
C LEU A 52 -2.12 -20.15 6.67
N GLY A 53 -1.41 -20.74 5.70
CA GLY A 53 -1.85 -21.94 5.01
C GLY A 53 -2.94 -21.69 3.97
N ILE A 54 -3.12 -20.45 3.54
CA ILE A 54 -4.10 -20.07 2.52
C ILE A 54 -3.40 -19.96 1.18
N GLU A 55 -3.82 -20.75 0.20
CA GLU A 55 -3.23 -20.75 -1.12
C GLU A 55 -3.77 -19.58 -1.95
N SER A 56 -2.86 -18.75 -2.45
CA SER A 56 -3.21 -17.64 -3.34
C SER A 56 -3.30 -18.14 -4.78
N LYS A 57 -4.43 -17.89 -5.43
CA LYS A 57 -4.65 -18.28 -6.82
C LYS A 57 -4.52 -17.05 -7.71
N MET A 58 -3.73 -17.18 -8.78
CA MET A 58 -3.51 -16.12 -9.74
C MET A 58 -3.98 -16.55 -11.12
N VAL A 59 -4.66 -15.65 -11.84
CA VAL A 59 -5.04 -15.87 -13.24
C VAL A 59 -4.65 -14.62 -14.03
N ASN A 60 -3.81 -14.80 -15.04
CA ASN A 60 -3.31 -13.72 -15.87
C ASN A 60 -2.73 -12.55 -15.07
N GLY A 61 -1.95 -12.86 -14.03
CA GLY A 61 -1.35 -11.86 -13.17
C GLY A 61 -2.30 -11.21 -12.16
N ARG A 62 -3.54 -11.64 -12.14
CA ARG A 62 -4.54 -11.13 -11.19
C ARG A 62 -4.87 -12.17 -10.15
N ARG A 63 -5.00 -11.72 -8.91
CA ARG A 63 -5.38 -12.57 -7.80
C ARG A 63 -6.87 -12.90 -7.87
N ILE A 64 -7.19 -14.19 -7.72
CA ILE A 64 -8.57 -14.60 -7.47
C ILE A 64 -8.80 -14.44 -5.96
N THR A 65 -9.72 -13.54 -5.62
CA THR A 65 -9.99 -13.23 -4.22
C THR A 65 -11.22 -13.99 -3.74
N ASP A 66 -11.01 -15.16 -3.13
CA ASP A 66 -12.06 -15.88 -2.44
C ASP A 66 -12.26 -15.31 -1.03
N ALA A 67 -13.19 -15.90 -0.25
CA ALA A 67 -13.54 -15.37 1.08
C ALA A 67 -12.35 -15.35 2.04
N GLU A 68 -11.52 -16.39 2.05
CA GLU A 68 -10.36 -16.46 2.93
C GLU A 68 -9.25 -15.48 2.46
N THR A 69 -9.03 -15.42 1.16
CA THR A 69 -8.07 -14.47 0.59
C THR A 69 -8.49 -13.03 0.85
N LEU A 70 -9.79 -12.74 0.78
CA LEU A 70 -10.30 -11.40 1.06
C LEU A 70 -9.97 -10.95 2.48
N LYS A 71 -10.08 -11.85 3.46
CA LYS A 71 -9.71 -11.53 4.84
C LYS A 71 -8.25 -11.10 4.93
N VAL A 72 -7.35 -11.84 4.28
CA VAL A 72 -5.92 -11.53 4.27
C VAL A 72 -5.66 -10.20 3.55
N VAL A 73 -6.28 -9.98 2.39
CA VAL A 73 -6.13 -8.73 1.64
C VAL A 73 -6.58 -7.55 2.49
N THR A 74 -7.71 -7.67 3.18
CA THR A 74 -8.20 -6.61 4.06
C THR A 74 -7.22 -6.32 5.19
N MET A 75 -6.70 -7.36 5.83
CA MET A 75 -5.72 -7.20 6.92
C MET A 75 -4.43 -6.53 6.43
N VAL A 76 -3.92 -6.95 5.27
CA VAL A 76 -2.64 -6.44 4.77
C VAL A 76 -2.79 -5.07 4.15
N TYR A 77 -3.72 -4.89 3.23
CA TYR A 77 -3.87 -3.62 2.52
C TYR A 77 -4.37 -2.51 3.45
N GLY A 78 -5.46 -2.77 4.16
CA GLY A 78 -6.07 -1.77 5.04
C GLY A 78 -5.41 -1.67 6.41
N GLY A 79 -4.79 -2.76 6.87
CA GLY A 79 -4.12 -2.81 8.16
C GLY A 79 -2.64 -2.49 8.04
N LEU A 80 -1.84 -3.49 7.72
CA LEU A 80 -0.38 -3.37 7.78
C LEU A 80 0.17 -2.29 6.86
N VAL A 81 -0.12 -2.37 5.57
CA VAL A 81 0.49 -1.47 4.57
C VAL A 81 -0.04 -0.06 4.73
N ASN A 82 -1.35 0.10 4.76
CA ASN A 82 -1.95 1.43 4.90
C ASN A 82 -1.51 2.12 6.19
N LYS A 83 -1.56 1.42 7.30
CA LYS A 83 -1.21 2.04 8.59
C LYS A 83 0.27 2.36 8.71
N ASN A 84 1.15 1.56 8.10
CA ASN A 84 2.58 1.91 8.04
C ASN A 84 2.80 3.19 7.23
N ILE A 85 2.09 3.35 6.12
CA ILE A 85 2.16 4.56 5.31
C ILE A 85 1.64 5.76 6.10
N VAL A 86 0.47 5.63 6.72
CA VAL A 86 -0.12 6.71 7.52
C VAL A 86 0.82 7.12 8.65
N ALA A 87 1.36 6.15 9.38
CA ALA A 87 2.30 6.44 10.47
C ALA A 87 3.55 7.16 9.96
N GLY A 88 4.09 6.71 8.82
CA GLY A 88 5.26 7.36 8.22
C GLY A 88 4.99 8.80 7.78
N LEU A 89 3.82 9.06 7.23
CA LEU A 89 3.44 10.41 6.82
C LEU A 89 3.19 11.30 8.03
N GLN A 90 2.54 10.79 9.07
CA GLN A 90 2.32 11.55 10.29
C GLN A 90 3.64 11.90 10.97
N ALA A 91 4.62 11.01 10.94
CA ALA A 91 5.96 11.26 11.46
C ALA A 91 6.65 12.42 10.72
N LYS A 92 6.23 12.73 9.49
CA LYS A 92 6.74 13.84 8.69
C LYS A 92 5.84 15.08 8.76
N GLY A 93 4.90 15.10 9.70
CA GLY A 93 4.02 16.25 9.95
C GLY A 93 2.79 16.33 9.06
N MET A 94 2.48 15.28 8.31
CA MET A 94 1.27 15.25 7.49
C MET A 94 0.08 14.71 8.25
N ASN A 95 -1.06 15.26 7.93
CA ASN A 95 -2.34 14.82 8.48
C ASN A 95 -3.02 13.84 7.53
#